data_7890fd20b11c7381c53925ebd3b87c33
#
_entry.id   7890fd20b11c7381c53925ebd3b87c33
#
_cell.length_a   1.000
_cell.length_b   1.000
_cell.length_c   1.000
_cell.angle_alpha   90.00
_cell.angle_beta   90.00
_cell.angle_gamma   90.00
#
_symmetry.space_group_name_H-M   'P 1'
#
loop_
_entity.id
_entity.type
_entity.pdbx_description
1 polymer ?
#
loop_
_entity_poly.entity_id
_entity_poly.type
_entity_poly.pdbx_seq_one_letter_code
_entity_poly.pdbx_strand_id
1 'polypeptide(L)'
;EDSSNTDEGYARNRIRRQVVPVLRQLNPRLTESAAETMGYLRTDNDYLNAQAAAACQNARWAEDDLVIEARYIAQLPAAIAPRAVRRLLEMMGDGSTNCSAAHLKAVVELARGDDPSAVVFLPGGRLAQRVYRELLLTTQSAPLPPFLPTPLALDGETEVEGTPWRVRCRPVRCPDESERKPGALYLAQGALEGPLVLRPRQTGDAVTLPGRGGTKTLKKLFIDEKVPRRERERIPVLADGRGVAAVAGFGPEQSRTAVPGQAAYELLFWKKE
;
A
#
# COMPACT_ATOMS: atom_id res chain seq x y z
N GLU A 1 -10.13 54.17 7.62
CA GLU A 1 -10.29 53.67 6.25
C GLU A 1 -8.93 53.26 5.73
N ASP A 2 -8.77 51.97 5.47
CA ASP A 2 -7.54 51.34 5.06
C ASP A 2 -7.14 51.82 3.63
N SER A 3 -6.00 52.49 3.48
CA SER A 3 -5.53 53.03 2.21
C SER A 3 -5.34 51.97 1.12
N SER A 4 -5.27 50.70 1.46
CA SER A 4 -5.20 49.58 0.53
C SER A 4 -6.48 49.34 -0.29
N ASN A 5 -7.62 49.92 0.15
CA ASN A 5 -8.90 49.85 -0.57
C ASN A 5 -8.94 50.71 -1.85
N THR A 6 -7.97 51.59 -2.05
CA THR A 6 -7.88 52.51 -3.20
C THR A 6 -6.90 52.06 -4.28
N ASP A 7 -6.06 51.08 -3.99
CA ASP A 7 -5.05 50.58 -4.93
C ASP A 7 -5.68 49.70 -6.04
N GLU A 8 -5.65 50.22 -7.28
CA GLU A 8 -6.14 49.53 -8.48
C GLU A 8 -5.19 48.42 -8.95
N GLY A 9 -4.05 48.25 -8.34
CA GLY A 9 -3.13 47.14 -8.60
C GLY A 9 -3.73 45.75 -8.28
N TYR A 10 -4.70 45.71 -7.37
CA TYR A 10 -5.34 44.45 -7.01
C TYR A 10 -6.56 44.13 -7.90
N ALA A 11 -6.55 42.97 -8.54
CA ALA A 11 -7.65 42.49 -9.41
C ALA A 11 -9.03 42.60 -8.75
N ARG A 12 -9.12 42.39 -7.42
CA ARG A 12 -10.35 42.52 -6.65
C ARG A 12 -10.92 43.94 -6.68
N ASN A 13 -10.07 44.95 -6.51
CA ASN A 13 -10.46 46.36 -6.51
C ASN A 13 -10.86 46.81 -7.91
N ARG A 14 -10.14 46.37 -8.95
CA ARG A 14 -10.54 46.61 -10.36
C ARG A 14 -11.92 46.04 -10.68
N ILE A 15 -12.21 44.78 -10.32
CA ILE A 15 -13.50 44.17 -10.51
C ILE A 15 -14.58 44.99 -9.79
N ARG A 16 -14.39 45.34 -8.53
CA ARG A 16 -15.35 46.07 -7.71
C ARG A 16 -15.67 47.46 -8.27
N ARG A 17 -14.68 48.14 -8.80
CA ARG A 17 -14.82 49.55 -9.27
C ARG A 17 -15.17 49.68 -10.74
N GLN A 18 -14.70 48.77 -11.59
CA GLN A 18 -14.86 48.90 -13.03
C GLN A 18 -15.90 47.94 -13.60
N VAL A 19 -15.98 46.71 -13.11
CA VAL A 19 -16.83 45.68 -13.66
C VAL A 19 -18.20 45.64 -12.97
N VAL A 20 -18.24 45.61 -11.65
CA VAL A 20 -19.48 45.46 -10.88
C VAL A 20 -20.48 46.62 -11.17
N PRO A 21 -20.08 47.89 -11.30
CA PRO A 21 -21.02 48.97 -11.64
C PRO A 21 -21.67 48.81 -13.01
N VAL A 22 -20.92 48.37 -14.02
CA VAL A 22 -21.42 48.07 -15.36
C VAL A 22 -22.46 46.94 -15.33
N LEU A 23 -22.11 45.87 -14.62
CA LEU A 23 -23.00 44.73 -14.47
C LEU A 23 -24.32 45.10 -13.73
N ARG A 24 -24.24 46.02 -12.73
CA ARG A 24 -25.42 46.53 -12.01
C ARG A 24 -26.32 47.41 -12.90
N GLN A 25 -25.75 48.13 -13.85
CA GLN A 25 -26.53 48.90 -14.82
C GLN A 25 -27.33 47.97 -15.75
N LEU A 26 -26.73 46.82 -16.14
CA LEU A 26 -27.38 45.80 -16.98
C LEU A 26 -28.38 44.97 -16.20
N ASN A 27 -28.13 44.70 -14.93
CA ASN A 27 -29.03 43.96 -14.04
C ASN A 27 -29.06 44.60 -12.65
N PRO A 28 -30.06 45.44 -12.33
CA PRO A 28 -30.19 46.07 -11.02
C PRO A 28 -30.20 45.08 -9.84
N ARG A 29 -30.70 43.85 -10.08
CA ARG A 29 -30.78 42.79 -9.07
C ARG A 29 -29.57 41.86 -9.07
N LEU A 30 -28.48 42.24 -9.73
CA LEU A 30 -27.27 41.42 -9.86
C LEU A 30 -26.79 40.86 -8.53
N THR A 31 -26.69 41.70 -7.50
CA THR A 31 -26.16 41.30 -6.19
C THR A 31 -27.06 40.27 -5.51
N GLU A 32 -28.38 40.46 -5.58
CA GLU A 32 -29.37 39.53 -5.01
C GLU A 32 -29.33 38.20 -5.74
N SER A 33 -29.43 38.24 -7.10
CA SER A 33 -29.41 37.02 -7.92
C SER A 33 -28.10 36.23 -7.77
N ALA A 34 -26.96 36.94 -7.69
CA ALA A 34 -25.68 36.28 -7.43
C ALA A 34 -25.63 35.65 -6.04
N ALA A 35 -26.13 36.32 -5.00
CA ALA A 35 -26.21 35.78 -3.65
C ALA A 35 -27.13 34.53 -3.57
N GLU A 36 -28.28 34.57 -4.21
CA GLU A 36 -29.18 33.40 -4.31
C GLU A 36 -28.50 32.22 -5.01
N THR A 37 -27.90 32.47 -6.18
CA THR A 37 -27.16 31.43 -6.93
C THR A 37 -26.03 30.83 -6.12
N MET A 38 -25.26 31.67 -5.44
CA MET A 38 -24.18 31.20 -4.53
C MET A 38 -24.75 30.39 -3.37
N GLY A 39 -25.95 30.74 -2.87
CA GLY A 39 -26.66 29.97 -1.85
C GLY A 39 -27.00 28.56 -2.34
N TYR A 40 -27.56 28.41 -3.51
CA TYR A 40 -27.86 27.11 -4.11
C TYR A 40 -26.59 26.29 -4.34
N LEU A 41 -25.59 26.91 -4.96
CA LEU A 41 -24.30 26.23 -5.21
C LEU A 41 -23.61 25.75 -3.92
N ARG A 42 -23.73 26.52 -2.83
CA ARG A 42 -23.21 26.11 -1.52
C ARG A 42 -23.97 24.91 -0.99
N THR A 43 -25.29 24.94 -1.03
CA THR A 43 -26.13 23.81 -0.59
C THR A 43 -25.83 22.55 -1.37
N ASP A 44 -25.71 22.64 -2.71
CA ASP A 44 -25.35 21.51 -3.57
C ASP A 44 -23.95 20.98 -3.24
N ASN A 45 -22.97 21.89 -3.05
CA ASN A 45 -21.62 21.54 -2.68
C ASN A 45 -21.56 20.82 -1.33
N ASP A 46 -22.31 21.31 -0.33
CA ASP A 46 -22.34 20.72 1.00
C ASP A 46 -22.96 19.31 0.96
N TYR A 47 -24.02 19.13 0.19
CA TYR A 47 -24.62 17.82 -0.04
C TYR A 47 -23.64 16.85 -0.69
N LEU A 48 -22.97 17.25 -1.78
CA LEU A 48 -21.99 16.41 -2.47
C LEU A 48 -20.77 16.07 -1.59
N ASN A 49 -20.33 17.01 -0.75
CA ASN A 49 -19.26 16.76 0.20
C ASN A 49 -19.67 15.79 1.33
N ALA A 50 -20.92 15.89 1.80
CA ALA A 50 -21.45 14.94 2.76
C ALA A 50 -21.52 13.51 2.19
N GLN A 51 -21.95 13.36 0.93
CA GLN A 51 -21.96 12.07 0.24
C GLN A 51 -20.53 11.52 0.07
N ALA A 52 -19.57 12.37 -0.28
CA ALA A 52 -18.17 11.99 -0.38
C ALA A 52 -17.59 11.54 0.97
N ALA A 53 -17.92 12.25 2.05
CA ALA A 53 -17.49 11.87 3.40
C ALA A 53 -18.09 10.52 3.83
N ALA A 54 -19.36 10.27 3.54
CA ALA A 54 -20.01 8.98 3.81
C ALA A 54 -19.34 7.83 3.06
N ALA A 55 -18.94 8.04 1.79
CA ALA A 55 -18.23 7.04 1.00
C ALA A 55 -16.84 6.68 1.58
N CYS A 56 -16.22 7.60 2.31
CA CYS A 56 -14.91 7.39 2.94
C CYS A 56 -14.97 6.69 4.31
N GLN A 57 -16.15 6.44 4.89
CA GLN A 57 -16.28 5.82 6.22
C GLN A 57 -15.69 4.41 6.31
N ASN A 58 -15.60 3.71 5.18
CA ASN A 58 -14.98 2.39 5.10
C ASN A 58 -13.46 2.43 4.91
N ALA A 59 -12.86 3.61 4.90
CA ALA A 59 -11.40 3.73 4.89
C ALA A 59 -10.83 3.37 6.26
N ARG A 60 -9.71 2.67 6.25
CA ARG A 60 -9.00 2.25 7.46
C ARG A 60 -7.51 2.57 7.35
N TRP A 61 -6.90 2.81 8.47
CA TRP A 61 -5.45 2.91 8.56
C TRP A 61 -4.84 1.51 8.70
N ALA A 62 -3.78 1.27 7.95
CA ALA A 62 -2.93 0.10 8.04
C ALA A 62 -1.48 0.60 8.14
N GLU A 63 -0.96 0.67 9.36
CA GLU A 63 0.27 1.41 9.67
C GLU A 63 0.13 2.87 9.23
N ASP A 64 1.02 3.36 8.34
CA ASP A 64 1.01 4.72 7.81
C ASP A 64 0.20 4.87 6.50
N ASP A 65 -0.45 3.81 6.05
CA ASP A 65 -1.21 3.78 4.81
C ASP A 65 -2.71 3.90 5.05
N LEU A 66 -3.38 4.69 4.23
CA LEU A 66 -4.84 4.74 4.20
C LEU A 66 -5.37 3.79 3.13
N VAL A 67 -6.21 2.83 3.52
CA VAL A 67 -6.71 1.75 2.68
C VAL A 67 -8.23 1.80 2.59
N ILE A 68 -8.76 1.66 1.39
CA ILE A 68 -10.19 1.50 1.13
C ILE A 68 -10.40 0.47 0.02
N GLU A 69 -11.50 -0.30 0.05
CA GLU A 69 -11.83 -1.13 -1.10
C GLU A 69 -12.09 -0.27 -2.33
N ALA A 70 -11.40 -0.55 -3.41
CA ALA A 70 -11.46 0.24 -4.65
C ALA A 70 -12.88 0.36 -5.22
N ARG A 71 -13.72 -0.67 -5.01
CA ARG A 71 -15.12 -0.65 -5.47
C ARG A 71 -15.93 0.51 -4.86
N TYR A 72 -15.64 0.93 -3.61
CA TYR A 72 -16.36 2.05 -2.99
C TYR A 72 -16.09 3.37 -3.70
N ILE A 73 -14.91 3.55 -4.30
CA ILE A 73 -14.60 4.72 -5.11
C ILE A 73 -15.07 4.53 -6.56
N ALA A 74 -14.86 3.34 -7.12
CA ALA A 74 -15.18 3.03 -8.52
C ALA A 74 -16.66 3.20 -8.86
N GLN A 75 -17.56 2.86 -7.92
CA GLN A 75 -19.02 2.90 -8.10
C GLN A 75 -19.63 4.27 -7.83
N LEU A 76 -18.87 5.23 -7.31
CA LEU A 76 -19.39 6.56 -7.01
C LEU A 76 -19.76 7.32 -8.29
N PRO A 77 -20.82 8.13 -8.24
CA PRO A 77 -21.14 9.09 -9.31
C PRO A 77 -19.97 10.02 -9.61
N ALA A 78 -19.86 10.47 -10.86
CA ALA A 78 -18.77 11.33 -11.33
C ALA A 78 -18.59 12.62 -10.51
N ALA A 79 -19.69 13.17 -9.95
CA ALA A 79 -19.65 14.34 -9.10
C ALA A 79 -19.10 14.07 -7.69
N ILE A 80 -19.16 12.82 -7.21
CA ILE A 80 -18.80 12.44 -5.84
C ILE A 80 -17.41 11.80 -5.80
N ALA A 81 -17.07 10.95 -6.76
CA ALA A 81 -15.83 10.19 -6.75
C ALA A 81 -14.55 11.05 -6.57
N PRO A 82 -14.34 12.15 -7.31
CA PRO A 82 -13.16 13.00 -7.10
C PRO A 82 -13.14 13.69 -5.73
N ARG A 83 -14.32 14.00 -5.17
CA ARG A 83 -14.47 14.60 -3.84
C ARG A 83 -14.10 13.59 -2.74
N ALA A 84 -14.51 12.34 -2.89
CA ALA A 84 -14.14 11.25 -2.00
C ALA A 84 -12.62 11.02 -2.00
N VAL A 85 -12.00 10.97 -3.19
CA VAL A 85 -10.54 10.88 -3.29
C VAL A 85 -9.85 12.07 -2.60
N ARG A 86 -10.33 13.29 -2.80
CA ARG A 86 -9.80 14.48 -2.11
C ARG A 86 -9.90 14.32 -0.60
N ARG A 87 -11.06 13.85 -0.10
CA ARG A 87 -11.27 13.62 1.33
C ARG A 87 -10.32 12.59 1.91
N LEU A 88 -10.08 11.48 1.21
CA LEU A 88 -9.08 10.48 1.61
C LEU A 88 -7.68 11.08 1.70
N LEU A 89 -7.30 11.92 0.74
CA LEU A 89 -6.00 12.60 0.76
C LEU A 89 -5.89 13.63 1.90
N GLU A 90 -6.98 14.33 2.24
CA GLU A 90 -7.06 15.23 3.40
C GLU A 90 -6.88 14.47 4.72
N MET A 91 -7.43 13.26 4.84
CA MET A 91 -7.24 12.41 6.02
C MET A 91 -5.76 12.04 6.25
N MET A 92 -4.95 12.01 5.19
CA MET A 92 -3.51 11.77 5.28
C MET A 92 -2.70 13.03 5.67
N GLY A 93 -3.35 14.18 5.92
CA GLY A 93 -2.70 15.47 6.26
C GLY A 93 -2.57 16.44 5.08
N ASP A 94 -1.82 17.52 5.24
CA ASP A 94 -1.81 18.75 4.40
C ASP A 94 -1.51 18.62 2.90
N GLY A 95 -1.33 17.44 2.36
CA GLY A 95 -0.92 17.25 0.97
C GLY A 95 -2.03 17.31 -0.09
N SER A 96 -3.30 17.53 0.29
CA SER A 96 -4.40 17.62 -0.70
C SER A 96 -4.40 18.96 -1.45
N THR A 97 -3.78 20.00 -0.89
CA THR A 97 -3.80 21.39 -1.38
C THR A 97 -3.25 21.55 -2.80
N ASN A 98 -2.32 20.68 -3.21
CA ASN A 98 -1.69 20.75 -4.54
C ASN A 98 -2.23 19.69 -5.53
N CYS A 99 -3.25 18.91 -5.16
CA CYS A 99 -3.84 17.94 -6.05
C CYS A 99 -4.82 18.61 -7.03
N SER A 100 -4.46 18.62 -8.31
CA SER A 100 -5.33 19.11 -9.38
C SER A 100 -6.49 18.15 -9.64
N ALA A 101 -7.51 18.62 -10.36
CA ALA A 101 -8.62 17.77 -10.81
C ALA A 101 -8.15 16.56 -11.63
N ALA A 102 -7.05 16.69 -12.40
CA ALA A 102 -6.45 15.61 -13.16
C ALA A 102 -5.91 14.50 -12.24
N HIS A 103 -5.24 14.87 -11.14
CA HIS A 103 -4.75 13.90 -10.15
C HIS A 103 -5.90 13.11 -9.51
N LEU A 104 -6.96 13.82 -9.08
CA LEU A 104 -8.13 13.18 -8.47
C LEU A 104 -8.82 12.22 -9.44
N LYS A 105 -8.97 12.63 -10.70
CA LYS A 105 -9.53 11.79 -11.76
C LYS A 105 -8.66 10.56 -12.02
N ALA A 106 -7.34 10.70 -12.07
CA ALA A 106 -6.43 9.59 -12.25
C ALA A 106 -6.57 8.53 -11.13
N VAL A 107 -6.76 8.94 -9.87
CA VAL A 107 -7.00 8.02 -8.76
C VAL A 107 -8.36 7.33 -8.88
N VAL A 108 -9.39 8.04 -9.36
CA VAL A 108 -10.70 7.41 -9.63
C VAL A 108 -10.58 6.35 -10.73
N GLU A 109 -9.86 6.64 -11.82
CA GLU A 109 -9.62 5.66 -12.90
C GLU A 109 -8.76 4.49 -12.43
N LEU A 110 -7.78 4.74 -11.55
CA LEU A 110 -7.02 3.67 -10.88
C LEU A 110 -7.95 2.73 -10.09
N ALA A 111 -8.92 3.30 -9.36
CA ALA A 111 -9.89 2.50 -8.60
C ALA A 111 -10.83 1.68 -9.51
N ARG A 112 -11.12 2.16 -10.73
CA ARG A 112 -11.96 1.50 -11.74
C ARG A 112 -11.20 0.44 -12.55
N GLY A 113 -9.88 0.60 -12.67
CA GLY A 113 -9.05 -0.30 -13.46
C GLY A 113 -8.88 -1.69 -12.84
N ASP A 114 -8.39 -2.63 -13.63
CA ASP A 114 -8.20 -4.03 -13.24
C ASP A 114 -6.74 -4.40 -12.97
N ASP A 115 -5.78 -3.50 -13.26
CA ASP A 115 -4.37 -3.76 -13.00
C ASP A 115 -4.09 -3.74 -11.49
N PRO A 116 -3.75 -4.89 -10.88
CA PRO A 116 -3.55 -5.01 -9.44
C PRO A 116 -2.25 -4.36 -8.94
N SER A 117 -1.48 -3.76 -9.82
CA SER A 117 -0.18 -3.15 -9.51
C SER A 117 -0.05 -1.73 -10.03
N ALA A 118 -1.11 -1.16 -10.58
CA ALA A 118 -1.12 0.19 -11.11
C ALA A 118 -0.90 1.22 -10.00
N VAL A 119 -0.18 2.30 -10.34
CA VAL A 119 0.21 3.37 -9.40
C VAL A 119 -0.02 4.73 -10.04
N VAL A 120 -0.52 5.67 -9.26
CA VAL A 120 -0.62 7.09 -9.60
C VAL A 120 0.23 7.88 -8.63
N PHE A 121 1.19 8.62 -9.14
CA PHE A 121 1.99 9.55 -8.35
C PHE A 121 1.24 10.86 -8.13
N LEU A 122 1.29 11.35 -6.90
CA LEU A 122 0.57 12.54 -6.46
C LEU A 122 1.56 13.58 -5.91
N PRO A 123 1.20 14.86 -5.91
CA PRO A 123 2.01 15.91 -5.28
C PRO A 123 2.28 15.63 -3.79
N GLY A 124 3.39 16.18 -3.29
CA GLY A 124 3.76 16.05 -1.87
C GLY A 124 4.32 14.68 -1.51
N GLY A 125 4.94 13.96 -2.46
CA GLY A 125 5.53 12.66 -2.21
C GLY A 125 4.51 11.57 -1.87
N ARG A 126 3.30 11.69 -2.36
CA ARG A 126 2.23 10.70 -2.16
C ARG A 126 2.03 9.85 -3.40
N LEU A 127 1.47 8.68 -3.20
CA LEU A 127 1.03 7.83 -4.28
C LEU A 127 -0.29 7.13 -3.92
N ALA A 128 -1.08 6.86 -4.95
CA ALA A 128 -2.19 5.94 -4.88
C ALA A 128 -1.82 4.66 -5.63
N GLN A 129 -2.06 3.52 -5.05
CA GLN A 129 -1.76 2.22 -5.65
C GLN A 129 -2.98 1.32 -5.62
N ARG A 130 -3.23 0.63 -6.73
CA ARG A 130 -4.15 -0.49 -6.75
C ARG A 130 -3.46 -1.72 -6.19
N VAL A 131 -4.03 -2.32 -5.15
CA VAL A 131 -3.55 -3.58 -4.56
C VAL A 131 -4.71 -4.56 -4.60
N TYR A 132 -4.85 -5.28 -5.71
CA TYR A 132 -5.98 -6.18 -5.98
C TYR A 132 -7.34 -5.50 -5.84
N ARG A 133 -8.06 -5.72 -4.74
CA ARG A 133 -9.37 -5.12 -4.48
C ARG A 133 -9.30 -3.82 -3.71
N GLU A 134 -8.14 -3.44 -3.24
CA GLU A 134 -7.93 -2.26 -2.40
C GLU A 134 -7.28 -1.13 -3.17
N LEU A 135 -7.65 0.08 -2.82
CA LEU A 135 -6.97 1.32 -3.15
C LEU A 135 -6.17 1.73 -1.92
N LEU A 136 -4.86 1.78 -2.07
CA LEU A 136 -3.91 2.18 -1.05
C LEU A 136 -3.45 3.60 -1.35
N LEU A 137 -3.56 4.48 -0.39
CA LEU A 137 -2.99 5.81 -0.40
C LEU A 137 -1.84 5.84 0.60
N THR A 138 -0.64 6.19 0.15
CA THR A 138 0.56 6.18 0.99
C THR A 138 1.43 7.40 0.70
N THR A 139 2.25 7.78 1.65
CA THR A 139 3.36 8.69 1.39
C THR A 139 4.46 7.94 0.66
N GLN A 140 5.06 8.58 -0.33
CA GLN A 140 6.22 8.06 -1.03
C GLN A 140 7.40 8.01 -0.04
N SER A 141 7.47 6.95 0.76
CA SER A 141 8.74 6.57 1.34
C SER A 141 9.63 6.13 0.18
N ALA A 142 10.87 6.57 0.14
CA ALA A 142 11.87 5.98 -0.75
C ALA A 142 11.73 4.46 -0.64
N PRO A 143 11.81 3.69 -1.74
CA PRO A 143 11.78 2.24 -1.65
C PRO A 143 12.73 1.85 -0.54
N LEU A 144 12.23 1.20 0.51
CA LEU A 144 13.10 0.75 1.58
C LEU A 144 14.18 -0.10 0.93
N PRO A 145 15.45 0.18 1.19
CA PRO A 145 16.52 -0.62 0.62
C PRO A 145 16.25 -2.09 0.93
N PRO A 146 16.58 -3.00 0.02
CA PRO A 146 16.48 -4.42 0.32
C PRO A 146 17.33 -4.68 1.58
N PHE A 147 16.80 -5.49 2.49
CA PHE A 147 17.56 -5.85 3.69
C PHE A 147 18.83 -6.62 3.30
N LEU A 148 19.87 -6.49 4.13
CA LEU A 148 21.14 -7.16 3.88
C LEU A 148 21.04 -8.65 4.22
N PRO A 149 21.74 -9.52 3.46
CA PRO A 149 21.85 -10.92 3.80
C PRO A 149 22.38 -11.11 5.23
N THR A 150 21.63 -11.87 6.03
CA THR A 150 21.94 -12.11 7.45
C THR A 150 22.16 -13.60 7.67
N PRO A 151 23.31 -14.04 8.22
CA PRO A 151 23.53 -15.44 8.58
C PRO A 151 22.47 -15.92 9.58
N LEU A 152 21.96 -17.13 9.39
CA LEU A 152 21.02 -17.74 10.34
C LEU A 152 21.79 -18.31 11.56
N ALA A 153 21.39 -17.93 12.75
CA ALA A 153 21.82 -18.58 13.98
C ALA A 153 21.20 -19.98 14.07
N LEU A 154 22.00 -21.03 14.04
CA LEU A 154 21.54 -22.44 13.99
C LEU A 154 20.92 -22.94 15.30
N ASP A 155 21.20 -22.27 16.41
CA ASP A 155 20.59 -22.53 17.72
C ASP A 155 20.31 -21.19 18.42
N GLY A 156 19.22 -20.53 18.02
CA GLY A 156 18.88 -19.20 18.53
C GLY A 156 17.86 -18.46 17.71
N GLU A 157 17.84 -17.15 17.91
CA GLU A 157 16.99 -16.22 17.18
C GLU A 157 17.84 -15.32 16.30
N THR A 158 17.35 -15.08 15.09
CA THR A 158 17.93 -14.13 14.14
C THR A 158 16.89 -13.06 13.82
N GLU A 159 17.23 -11.80 14.02
CA GLU A 159 16.47 -10.65 13.56
C GLU A 159 16.93 -10.29 12.14
N VAL A 160 16.00 -10.12 11.22
CA VAL A 160 16.30 -9.71 9.84
C VAL A 160 16.20 -8.18 9.78
N GLU A 161 17.34 -7.50 9.95
CA GLU A 161 17.39 -6.04 9.98
C GLU A 161 16.69 -5.40 8.78
N GLY A 162 15.99 -4.29 9.03
CA GLY A 162 15.22 -3.59 7.98
C GLY A 162 13.91 -4.27 7.59
N THR A 163 13.52 -5.37 8.28
CA THR A 163 12.24 -6.05 8.09
C THR A 163 11.57 -6.30 9.44
N PRO A 164 10.26 -6.56 9.50
CA PRO A 164 9.61 -6.98 10.74
C PRO A 164 9.86 -8.46 11.08
N TRP A 165 10.62 -9.19 10.28
CA TRP A 165 10.77 -10.62 10.41
C TRP A 165 11.83 -11.03 11.42
N ARG A 166 11.47 -12.05 12.19
CA ARG A 166 12.38 -12.82 13.05
C ARG A 166 12.24 -14.29 12.75
N VAL A 167 13.32 -15.03 12.99
CA VAL A 167 13.33 -16.48 12.85
C VAL A 167 14.05 -17.09 14.03
N ARG A 168 13.45 -18.13 14.61
CA ARG A 168 14.09 -19.01 15.58
C ARG A 168 14.48 -20.29 14.87
N CYS A 169 15.71 -20.70 15.04
CA CYS A 169 16.22 -21.98 14.55
C CYS A 169 16.68 -22.83 15.72
N ARG A 170 16.37 -24.12 15.70
CA ARG A 170 16.83 -25.08 16.69
C ARG A 170 17.17 -26.42 16.04
N PRO A 171 18.29 -27.07 16.40
CA PRO A 171 18.55 -28.44 15.99
C PRO A 171 17.61 -29.37 16.76
N VAL A 172 16.90 -30.24 16.03
CA VAL A 172 15.91 -31.18 16.59
C VAL A 172 15.97 -32.53 15.86
N ARG A 173 15.37 -33.56 16.43
CA ARG A 173 14.85 -34.67 15.63
C ARG A 173 13.47 -34.28 15.09
N CYS A 174 13.27 -34.45 13.80
CA CYS A 174 12.00 -34.11 13.18
C CYS A 174 10.87 -34.94 13.84
N PRO A 175 9.88 -34.29 14.46
CA PRO A 175 8.77 -34.98 15.12
C PRO A 175 7.82 -35.61 14.09
N ASP A 176 6.98 -36.54 14.56
CA ASP A 176 5.87 -37.06 13.81
C ASP A 176 4.87 -35.94 13.41
N GLU A 177 4.11 -36.13 12.35
CA GLU A 177 3.22 -35.09 11.82
C GLU A 177 2.24 -34.55 12.87
N SER A 178 1.75 -35.42 13.74
CA SER A 178 0.80 -35.05 14.83
C SER A 178 1.45 -34.18 15.94
N GLU A 179 2.77 -34.19 16.05
CA GLU A 179 3.53 -33.47 17.09
C GLU A 179 4.19 -32.20 16.56
N ARG A 180 4.05 -31.93 15.23
CA ARG A 180 4.62 -30.74 14.61
C ARG A 180 3.96 -29.47 15.12
N LYS A 181 4.76 -28.48 15.48
CA LYS A 181 4.28 -27.17 15.91
C LYS A 181 3.62 -26.43 14.74
N PRO A 182 2.48 -25.79 14.92
CA PRO A 182 1.86 -24.95 13.91
C PRO A 182 2.83 -23.86 13.42
N GLY A 183 2.98 -23.73 12.10
CA GLY A 183 3.84 -22.73 11.46
C GLY A 183 5.34 -23.02 11.51
N ALA A 184 5.78 -24.09 12.17
CA ALA A 184 7.18 -24.50 12.15
C ALA A 184 7.53 -25.27 10.86
N LEU A 185 8.71 -24.98 10.33
CA LEU A 185 9.28 -25.69 9.18
C LEU A 185 10.39 -26.61 9.69
N TYR A 186 10.50 -27.79 9.09
CA TYR A 186 11.53 -28.76 9.47
C TYR A 186 12.39 -29.07 8.26
N LEU A 187 13.65 -28.60 8.28
CA LEU A 187 14.64 -28.82 7.22
C LEU A 187 15.63 -29.91 7.63
N ALA A 188 15.79 -30.91 6.77
CA ALA A 188 16.75 -31.99 6.98
C ALA A 188 18.19 -31.45 6.98
N GLN A 189 18.94 -31.64 8.05
CA GLN A 189 20.32 -31.13 8.14
C GLN A 189 21.19 -31.64 7.01
N GLY A 190 21.08 -32.92 6.65
CA GLY A 190 21.86 -33.55 5.58
C GLY A 190 21.44 -33.11 4.16
N ALA A 191 20.34 -32.39 4.00
CA ALA A 191 19.90 -31.84 2.71
C ALA A 191 20.38 -30.40 2.47
N LEU A 192 21.00 -29.77 3.46
CA LEU A 192 21.50 -28.41 3.40
C LEU A 192 22.98 -28.39 3.07
N GLU A 193 23.46 -27.35 2.38
CA GLU A 193 24.83 -27.22 1.92
C GLU A 193 25.40 -25.83 2.26
N GLY A 194 26.45 -25.82 3.06
CA GLY A 194 27.13 -24.59 3.46
C GLY A 194 26.36 -23.73 4.47
N PRO A 195 26.69 -22.44 4.58
CA PRO A 195 26.02 -21.53 5.50
C PRO A 195 24.60 -21.24 5.10
N LEU A 196 23.72 -21.17 6.10
CA LEU A 196 22.34 -20.74 5.92
C LEU A 196 22.24 -19.23 6.05
N VAL A 197 21.66 -18.57 5.04
CA VAL A 197 21.56 -17.12 4.98
C VAL A 197 20.12 -16.70 4.69
N LEU A 198 19.62 -15.75 5.48
CA LEU A 198 18.38 -15.05 5.24
C LEU A 198 18.66 -13.87 4.32
N ARG A 199 18.03 -13.83 3.16
CA ARG A 199 18.26 -12.78 2.17
C ARG A 199 16.97 -12.37 1.44
N PRO A 200 16.92 -11.20 0.78
CA PRO A 200 15.87 -10.90 -0.19
C PRO A 200 15.85 -11.93 -1.31
N ARG A 201 14.69 -12.07 -1.96
CA ARG A 201 14.61 -12.88 -3.17
C ARG A 201 15.56 -12.34 -4.25
N GLN A 202 16.09 -13.24 -5.05
CA GLN A 202 16.92 -12.93 -6.21
C GLN A 202 16.21 -13.32 -7.52
N THR A 203 16.64 -12.73 -8.63
CA THR A 203 16.16 -13.15 -9.95
C THR A 203 16.58 -14.59 -10.21
N GLY A 204 15.60 -15.41 -10.62
CA GLY A 204 15.84 -16.85 -10.83
C GLY A 204 15.51 -17.75 -9.63
N ASP A 205 15.34 -17.19 -8.43
CA ASP A 205 14.91 -17.98 -7.28
C ASP A 205 13.61 -18.72 -7.57
N ALA A 206 13.61 -20.02 -7.26
CA ALA A 206 12.48 -20.89 -7.44
C ALA A 206 12.35 -21.84 -6.24
N VAL A 207 11.15 -22.32 -6.00
CA VAL A 207 10.83 -23.24 -4.90
C VAL A 207 9.75 -24.22 -5.31
N THR A 208 9.89 -25.45 -4.87
CA THR A 208 8.84 -26.48 -4.92
C THR A 208 8.29 -26.65 -3.51
N LEU A 209 7.10 -26.14 -3.26
CA LEU A 209 6.48 -26.25 -1.93
C LEU A 209 5.83 -27.62 -1.75
N PRO A 210 5.96 -28.27 -0.58
CA PRO A 210 5.29 -29.55 -0.30
C PRO A 210 3.76 -29.46 -0.51
N GLY A 211 3.20 -30.48 -1.17
CA GLY A 211 1.76 -30.52 -1.45
C GLY A 211 1.25 -29.55 -2.54
N ARG A 212 2.13 -28.75 -3.13
CA ARG A 212 1.79 -27.86 -4.25
C ARG A 212 2.53 -28.34 -5.50
N GLY A 213 1.79 -28.68 -6.56
CA GLY A 213 2.38 -29.27 -7.77
C GLY A 213 3.38 -28.34 -8.47
N GLY A 214 4.60 -28.83 -8.68
CA GLY A 214 5.62 -28.22 -9.54
C GLY A 214 6.41 -27.06 -8.94
N THR A 215 7.54 -26.78 -9.57
CA THR A 215 8.44 -25.69 -9.20
C THR A 215 7.90 -24.33 -9.70
N LYS A 216 7.88 -23.33 -8.82
CA LYS A 216 7.50 -21.96 -9.16
C LYS A 216 8.65 -21.00 -8.87
N THR A 217 8.86 -20.02 -9.75
CA THR A 217 9.72 -18.88 -9.39
C THR A 217 9.10 -18.10 -8.23
N LEU A 218 9.91 -17.53 -7.34
CA LEU A 218 9.41 -16.74 -6.21
C LEU A 218 8.59 -15.53 -6.69
N LYS A 219 8.94 -14.95 -7.85
CA LYS A 219 8.14 -13.90 -8.48
C LYS A 219 6.72 -14.38 -8.75
N LYS A 220 6.55 -15.57 -9.36
CA LYS A 220 5.24 -16.15 -9.68
C LYS A 220 4.50 -16.57 -8.40
N LEU A 221 5.20 -17.19 -7.44
CA LEU A 221 4.64 -17.56 -6.16
C LEU A 221 4.01 -16.35 -5.45
N PHE A 222 4.74 -15.23 -5.33
CA PHE A 222 4.25 -14.03 -4.65
C PHE A 222 3.10 -13.36 -5.40
N ILE A 223 3.03 -13.48 -6.72
CA ILE A 223 1.89 -13.00 -7.52
C ILE A 223 0.66 -13.89 -7.28
N ASP A 224 0.81 -15.21 -7.37
CA ASP A 224 -0.26 -16.18 -7.17
C ASP A 224 -0.87 -16.06 -5.75
N GLU A 225 -0.03 -15.83 -4.75
CA GLU A 225 -0.42 -15.65 -3.33
C GLU A 225 -0.80 -14.19 -3.00
N LYS A 226 -0.93 -13.33 -4.02
CA LYS A 226 -1.38 -11.93 -3.90
C LYS A 226 -0.55 -11.08 -2.94
N VAL A 227 0.75 -11.37 -2.81
CA VAL A 227 1.65 -10.55 -2.00
C VAL A 227 1.79 -9.17 -2.63
N PRO A 228 1.57 -8.08 -1.89
CA PRO A 228 1.77 -6.72 -2.39
C PRO A 228 3.18 -6.51 -2.91
N ARG A 229 3.32 -5.78 -4.03
CA ARG A 229 4.63 -5.59 -4.69
C ARG A 229 5.71 -5.06 -3.73
N ARG A 230 5.35 -4.12 -2.85
CA ARG A 230 6.26 -3.51 -1.86
C ARG A 230 6.78 -4.49 -0.81
N GLU A 231 6.01 -5.53 -0.50
CA GLU A 231 6.39 -6.53 0.51
C GLU A 231 7.26 -7.65 -0.04
N ARG A 232 7.22 -7.89 -1.35
CA ARG A 232 7.92 -9.03 -1.98
C ARG A 232 9.42 -9.04 -1.74
N GLU A 233 10.04 -7.86 -1.72
CA GLU A 233 11.48 -7.69 -1.48
C GLU A 233 11.84 -7.76 0.02
N ARG A 234 10.83 -7.77 0.91
CA ARG A 234 10.99 -7.81 2.36
C ARG A 234 10.68 -9.17 2.98
N ILE A 235 10.24 -10.14 2.18
CA ILE A 235 10.00 -11.51 2.62
C ILE A 235 11.35 -12.23 2.65
N PRO A 236 11.80 -12.71 3.83
CA PRO A 236 13.05 -13.44 3.92
C PRO A 236 12.99 -14.76 3.18
N VAL A 237 14.01 -14.98 2.37
CA VAL A 237 14.30 -16.26 1.74
C VAL A 237 15.46 -16.86 2.48
N LEU A 238 15.26 -18.02 3.08
CA LEU A 238 16.36 -18.82 3.61
C LEU A 238 17.00 -19.56 2.45
N ALA A 239 18.30 -19.32 2.25
CA ALA A 239 19.08 -19.94 1.19
C ALA A 239 20.34 -20.60 1.74
N ASP A 240 20.82 -21.61 1.02
CA ASP A 240 22.08 -22.31 1.23
C ASP A 240 22.93 -22.33 -0.06
N GLY A 241 23.99 -23.13 -0.10
CA GLY A 241 24.86 -23.27 -1.29
C GLY A 241 24.16 -23.80 -2.54
N ARG A 242 23.00 -24.41 -2.42
CA ARG A 242 22.20 -24.94 -3.55
C ARG A 242 21.06 -24.01 -3.96
N GLY A 243 20.77 -22.94 -3.21
CA GLY A 243 19.70 -22.00 -3.51
C GLY A 243 18.64 -21.88 -2.41
N VAL A 244 17.38 -21.77 -2.79
CA VAL A 244 16.28 -21.58 -1.82
C VAL A 244 16.05 -22.83 -0.97
N ALA A 245 16.12 -22.69 0.35
CA ALA A 245 15.82 -23.74 1.32
C ALA A 245 14.43 -23.58 1.93
N ALA A 246 13.99 -22.34 2.18
CA ALA A 246 12.65 -22.03 2.68
C ALA A 246 12.28 -20.58 2.36
N VAL A 247 10.98 -20.27 2.38
CA VAL A 247 10.45 -18.92 2.19
C VAL A 247 9.56 -18.59 3.38
N ALA A 248 9.84 -17.49 4.07
CA ALA A 248 9.08 -17.05 5.23
C ALA A 248 7.58 -16.87 4.89
N GLY A 249 6.71 -17.48 5.70
CA GLY A 249 5.26 -17.44 5.49
C GLY A 249 4.72 -18.37 4.40
N PHE A 250 5.59 -19.11 3.66
CA PHE A 250 5.16 -19.99 2.57
C PHE A 250 5.53 -21.46 2.80
N GLY A 251 6.73 -21.73 3.25
CA GLY A 251 7.16 -23.10 3.54
C GLY A 251 8.57 -23.44 3.10
N PRO A 252 8.99 -24.69 3.33
CA PRO A 252 10.27 -25.21 2.93
C PRO A 252 10.28 -25.62 1.45
N GLU A 253 11.49 -25.64 0.85
CA GLU A 253 11.71 -26.38 -0.40
C GLU A 253 11.49 -27.87 -0.15
N GLN A 254 10.74 -28.54 -1.01
CA GLN A 254 10.33 -29.93 -0.84
C GLN A 254 11.52 -30.87 -0.65
N SER A 255 12.57 -30.71 -1.44
CA SER A 255 13.80 -31.55 -1.35
C SER A 255 14.61 -31.33 -0.08
N ARG A 256 14.31 -30.30 0.71
CA ARG A 256 14.97 -29.94 1.97
C ARG A 256 14.13 -30.33 3.19
N THR A 257 12.88 -30.74 2.98
CA THR A 257 11.94 -31.08 4.08
C THR A 257 12.38 -32.32 4.80
N ALA A 258 12.44 -32.27 6.14
CA ALA A 258 12.78 -33.41 6.97
C ALA A 258 11.61 -34.38 7.11
N VAL A 259 11.92 -35.67 7.15
CA VAL A 259 10.98 -36.74 7.51
C VAL A 259 11.07 -37.06 9.01
N PRO A 260 10.00 -37.65 9.61
CA PRO A 260 10.02 -38.04 11.02
C PRO A 260 11.27 -38.83 11.42
N GLY A 261 11.84 -38.51 12.60
CA GLY A 261 13.02 -39.14 13.14
C GLY A 261 14.36 -38.66 12.55
N GLN A 262 14.37 -37.88 11.48
CA GLN A 262 15.57 -37.34 10.86
C GLN A 262 16.16 -36.18 11.66
N ALA A 263 17.49 -36.02 11.66
CA ALA A 263 18.13 -34.82 12.18
C ALA A 263 17.74 -33.60 11.34
N ALA A 264 17.17 -32.58 11.98
CA ALA A 264 16.58 -31.44 11.32
C ALA A 264 16.86 -30.12 12.05
N TYR A 265 16.65 -29.04 11.35
CA TYR A 265 16.45 -27.73 11.95
C TYR A 265 14.96 -27.40 11.98
N GLU A 266 14.44 -27.10 13.19
CA GLU A 266 13.11 -26.51 13.38
C GLU A 266 13.24 -25.02 13.19
N LEU A 267 12.49 -24.43 12.24
CA LEU A 267 12.47 -23.01 11.94
C LEU A 267 11.07 -22.46 12.20
N LEU A 268 10.99 -21.39 12.95
CA LEU A 268 9.77 -20.64 13.18
C LEU A 268 9.99 -19.19 12.74
N PHE A 269 9.19 -18.74 11.76
CA PHE A 269 9.20 -17.36 11.27
C PHE A 269 8.01 -16.60 11.86
N TRP A 270 8.24 -15.37 12.35
CA TRP A 270 7.16 -14.48 12.76
C TRP A 270 7.50 -13.03 12.47
N LYS A 271 6.47 -12.17 12.46
CA LYS A 271 6.65 -10.73 12.38
C LYS A 271 6.59 -10.14 13.80
N LYS A 272 7.48 -9.18 14.08
CA LYS A 272 7.40 -8.35 15.28
C LYS A 272 6.18 -7.43 15.15
N GLU A 273 5.38 -7.35 16.18
CA GLU A 273 4.31 -6.36 16.31
C GLU A 273 4.85 -4.93 16.46
#